data_02a64dad7dd26ac9ec9a353c6de55947
#
_entry.id   02a64dad7dd26ac9ec9a353c6de55947
#
_cell.length_a   1.000
_cell.length_b   1.000
_cell.length_c   1.000
_cell.angle_alpha   90.00
_cell.angle_beta   90.00
_cell.angle_gamma   90.00
#
_symmetry.space_group_name_H-M   'P 1'
#
loop_
_entity.id
_entity.type
_entity.pdbx_description
1 polymer ?
#
loop_
_entity_poly.entity_id
_entity_poly.type
_entity_poly.pdbx_seq_one_letter_code
_entity_poly.pdbx_strand_id
1 'polypeptide(L)'
;YGHYDYVVLQEHSHPFGPEEKLFDAVRQLNTWIREANAKSLVYMTWAKKDEPDQQTRMTKAFRQAAEEANALLAPVGELWWEYRKNHPEVEMYAEDNAHASREGSEFAADCIWNTIKESCEH
;
A
#
# COMPACT_ATOMS: atom_id res chain seq x y z
N TYR A 1 -24.86 5.59 -3.39
CA TYR A 1 -24.80 5.50 -4.70
C TYR A 1 -23.60 5.16 -5.41
N GLY A 2 -23.12 4.89 -6.30
CA GLY A 2 -21.99 4.34 -6.97
C GLY A 2 -21.80 2.87 -6.60
N HIS A 3 -21.42 2.12 -7.57
CA HIS A 3 -21.01 0.73 -7.37
C HIS A 3 -19.51 0.67 -7.65
N TYR A 4 -18.75 0.13 -6.70
CA TYR A 4 -17.31 -0.02 -6.82
C TYR A 4 -16.94 -1.49 -6.72
N ASP A 5 -16.08 -1.98 -7.61
CA ASP A 5 -15.57 -3.35 -7.55
C ASP A 5 -14.44 -3.47 -6.54
N TYR A 6 -13.62 -2.42 -6.43
CA TYR A 6 -12.47 -2.38 -5.54
C TYR A 6 -12.42 -1.06 -4.79
N VAL A 7 -12.01 -1.13 -3.54
CA VAL A 7 -11.76 0.07 -2.73
C VAL A 7 -10.34 -0.03 -2.19
N VAL A 8 -9.53 0.98 -2.47
CA VAL A 8 -8.13 1.02 -2.02
C VAL A 8 -8.06 1.69 -0.66
N LEU A 9 -7.45 1.00 0.30
CA LEU A 9 -7.27 1.48 1.66
C LEU A 9 -5.83 1.94 1.85
N GLN A 10 -5.66 3.19 2.27
CA GLN A 10 -4.36 3.79 2.52
C GLN A 10 -4.28 4.30 3.96
N GLU A 11 -3.19 3.98 4.64
CA GLU A 11 -2.95 4.45 6.01
C GLU A 11 -1.91 5.56 6.01
N HIS A 12 -1.97 6.39 7.03
CA HIS A 12 -0.96 7.43 7.26
C HIS A 12 0.38 6.76 7.57
N SER A 13 1.42 7.15 6.84
CA SER A 13 2.71 6.46 6.88
C SER A 13 3.77 7.19 7.69
N HIS A 14 3.60 8.48 7.94
CA HIS A 14 4.65 9.32 8.53
C HIS A 14 4.08 10.22 9.61
N PRO A 15 4.23 9.85 10.89
CA PRO A 15 4.88 8.64 11.41
C PRO A 15 4.01 7.40 11.22
N PHE A 16 4.66 6.25 11.04
CA PHE A 16 3.97 4.98 10.94
C PHE A 16 3.79 4.38 12.34
N GLY A 17 2.58 3.93 12.62
CA GLY A 17 2.26 3.26 13.88
C GLY A 17 1.43 4.12 14.83
N PRO A 18 0.94 3.53 15.93
CA PRO A 18 1.11 2.11 16.24
C PRO A 18 0.34 1.21 15.28
N GLU A 19 0.82 -0.01 15.12
CA GLU A 19 0.27 -0.96 14.15
C GLU A 19 -1.19 -1.28 14.40
N GLU A 20 -1.64 -1.26 15.65
CA GLU A 20 -3.04 -1.52 16.00
C GLU A 20 -4.00 -0.57 15.29
N LYS A 21 -3.57 0.66 15.04
CA LYS A 21 -4.40 1.63 14.32
C LYS A 21 -4.65 1.16 12.89
N LEU A 22 -3.61 0.62 12.25
CA LEU A 22 -3.74 0.07 10.91
C LEU A 22 -4.70 -1.13 10.91
N PHE A 23 -4.51 -2.05 11.83
CA PHE A 23 -5.33 -3.27 11.90
C PHE A 23 -6.79 -2.93 12.16
N ASP A 24 -7.07 -2.05 13.11
CA ASP A 24 -8.44 -1.64 13.44
C ASP A 24 -9.11 -0.92 12.27
N ALA A 25 -8.39 -0.01 11.62
CA ALA A 25 -8.92 0.73 10.49
C ALA A 25 -9.25 -0.20 9.32
N VAL A 26 -8.36 -1.12 9.02
CA VAL A 26 -8.58 -2.08 7.92
C VAL A 26 -9.77 -2.99 8.22
N ARG A 27 -9.88 -3.50 9.45
CA ARG A 27 -11.00 -4.35 9.84
C ARG A 27 -12.33 -3.64 9.68
N GLN A 28 -12.42 -2.42 10.19
CA GLN A 28 -13.66 -1.65 10.17
C GLN A 28 -14.05 -1.26 8.74
N LEU A 29 -13.11 -0.74 7.96
CA LEU A 29 -13.38 -0.34 6.59
C LEU A 29 -13.70 -1.55 5.71
N ASN A 30 -13.02 -2.66 5.94
CA ASN A 30 -13.26 -3.89 5.19
C ASN A 30 -14.69 -4.40 5.40
N THR A 31 -15.24 -4.28 6.63
CA THR A 31 -16.60 -4.67 6.91
C THR A 31 -17.58 -3.88 6.04
N TRP A 32 -17.41 -2.56 5.98
CA TRP A 32 -18.29 -1.70 5.18
C TRP A 32 -18.14 -1.97 3.69
N ILE A 33 -16.90 -2.22 3.24
CA ILE A 33 -16.62 -2.50 1.84
C ILE A 33 -17.29 -3.81 1.40
N ARG A 34 -17.23 -4.83 2.24
CA ARG A 34 -17.88 -6.12 1.95
C ARG A 34 -19.38 -6.00 1.92
N GLU A 35 -19.96 -5.20 2.80
CA GLU A 35 -21.39 -4.93 2.78
C GLU A 35 -21.84 -4.29 1.46
N ALA A 36 -20.95 -3.55 0.82
CA ALA A 36 -21.19 -2.95 -0.49
C ALA A 36 -20.84 -3.88 -1.66
N ASN A 37 -20.49 -5.13 -1.38
CA ASN A 37 -20.10 -6.14 -2.37
C ASN A 37 -18.85 -5.77 -3.16
N ALA A 38 -17.95 -4.96 -2.57
CA ALA A 38 -16.68 -4.60 -3.16
C ALA A 38 -15.56 -5.40 -2.50
N LYS A 39 -14.39 -5.38 -3.11
CA LYS A 39 -13.18 -5.99 -2.57
C LYS A 39 -12.27 -4.91 -2.01
N SER A 40 -11.68 -5.18 -0.85
CA SER A 40 -10.69 -4.29 -0.25
C SER A 40 -9.32 -4.56 -0.83
N LEU A 41 -8.57 -3.51 -1.11
CA LEU A 41 -7.17 -3.59 -1.51
C LEU A 41 -6.38 -2.71 -0.56
N VAL A 42 -5.48 -3.32 0.20
CA VAL A 42 -4.62 -2.58 1.12
C VAL A 42 -3.41 -2.06 0.34
N TYR A 43 -3.20 -0.77 0.41
CA TYR A 43 -2.10 -0.09 -0.26
C TYR A 43 -0.93 0.00 0.71
N MET A 44 0.10 -0.84 0.52
CA MET A 44 1.32 -0.77 1.32
C MET A 44 2.14 0.42 0.86
N THR A 45 2.28 1.42 1.72
CA THR A 45 3.10 2.59 1.42
C THR A 45 4.57 2.29 1.72
N TRP A 46 5.43 3.28 1.58
CA TRP A 46 6.87 3.15 1.70
C TRP A 46 7.41 3.99 2.85
N ALA A 47 8.56 3.57 3.39
CA ALA A 47 9.28 4.33 4.40
C ALA A 47 9.93 5.56 3.77
N LYS A 48 10.18 6.58 4.58
CA LYS A 48 10.94 7.75 4.15
C LYS A 48 12.32 7.36 3.67
N LYS A 49 12.86 8.12 2.74
CA LYS A 49 14.17 7.86 2.13
C LYS A 49 15.29 7.75 3.17
N ASP A 50 15.21 8.56 4.23
CA ASP A 50 16.21 8.57 5.31
C ASP A 50 15.86 7.64 6.48
N GLU A 51 14.81 6.85 6.35
CA GLU A 51 14.39 5.89 7.39
C GLU A 51 14.14 4.50 6.78
N PRO A 52 15.12 3.93 6.06
CA PRO A 52 14.90 2.66 5.36
C PRO A 52 14.53 1.49 6.25
N ASP A 53 15.00 1.51 7.51
CA ASP A 53 14.72 0.43 8.45
C ASP A 53 13.24 0.31 8.81
N GLN A 54 12.48 1.38 8.64
CA GLN A 54 11.04 1.36 8.90
C GLN A 54 10.28 0.46 7.93
N GLN A 55 10.85 0.23 6.73
CA GLN A 55 10.13 -0.55 5.73
C GLN A 55 9.89 -1.99 6.16
N THR A 56 10.82 -2.62 6.86
CA THR A 56 10.64 -3.98 7.35
C THR A 56 9.42 -4.07 8.27
N ARG A 57 9.29 -3.12 9.18
CA ARG A 57 8.16 -3.03 10.10
C ARG A 57 6.85 -2.77 9.34
N MET A 58 6.88 -1.84 8.41
CA MET A 58 5.71 -1.50 7.59
C MET A 58 5.25 -2.68 6.73
N THR A 59 6.17 -3.33 6.06
CA THR A 59 5.86 -4.49 5.22
C THR A 59 5.16 -5.58 6.02
N LYS A 60 5.70 -5.89 7.20
CA LYS A 60 5.10 -6.91 8.07
C LYS A 60 3.68 -6.51 8.50
N ALA A 61 3.50 -5.27 8.93
CA ALA A 61 2.21 -4.79 9.42
C ALA A 61 1.15 -4.77 8.32
N PHE A 62 1.50 -4.27 7.14
CA PHE A 62 0.55 -4.23 6.02
C PHE A 62 0.16 -5.62 5.54
N ARG A 63 1.12 -6.54 5.47
CA ARG A 63 0.83 -7.92 5.09
C ARG A 63 -0.11 -8.58 6.10
N GLN A 64 0.15 -8.38 7.38
CA GLN A 64 -0.70 -8.94 8.43
C GLN A 64 -2.11 -8.36 8.37
N ALA A 65 -2.24 -7.05 8.18
CA ALA A 65 -3.55 -6.40 8.10
C ALA A 65 -4.36 -6.93 6.93
N ALA A 66 -3.74 -7.09 5.77
CA ALA A 66 -4.42 -7.61 4.58
C ALA A 66 -4.82 -9.07 4.78
N GLU A 67 -3.94 -9.88 5.35
CA GLU A 67 -4.22 -11.29 5.61
C GLU A 67 -5.38 -11.48 6.58
N GLU A 68 -5.38 -10.76 7.70
CA GLU A 68 -6.46 -10.83 8.68
C GLU A 68 -7.81 -10.42 8.10
N ALA A 69 -7.82 -9.43 7.22
CA ALA A 69 -9.04 -8.94 6.59
C ALA A 69 -9.42 -9.74 5.34
N ASN A 70 -8.61 -10.69 4.94
CA ASN A 70 -8.75 -11.40 3.67
C ASN A 70 -8.89 -10.41 2.50
N ALA A 71 -8.06 -9.38 2.54
CA ALA A 71 -8.04 -8.32 1.54
C ALA A 71 -6.87 -8.52 0.57
N LEU A 72 -6.98 -7.89 -0.59
CA LEU A 72 -5.86 -7.85 -1.53
C LEU A 72 -4.78 -6.92 -0.98
N LEU A 73 -3.55 -7.16 -1.37
CA LEU A 73 -2.42 -6.32 -0.98
C LEU A 73 -1.66 -5.85 -2.21
N ALA A 74 -1.51 -4.55 -2.35
CA ALA A 74 -0.58 -3.98 -3.32
C ALA A 74 0.73 -3.67 -2.57
N PRO A 75 1.80 -4.50 -2.75
CA PRO A 75 3.01 -4.38 -1.93
C PRO A 75 3.96 -3.29 -2.45
N VAL A 76 3.43 -2.09 -2.63
CA VAL A 76 4.15 -0.99 -3.26
C VAL A 76 5.44 -0.66 -2.51
N GLY A 77 5.37 -0.50 -1.18
CA GLY A 77 6.54 -0.14 -0.39
C GLY A 77 7.68 -1.12 -0.49
N GLU A 78 7.35 -2.42 -0.45
CA GLU A 78 8.36 -3.48 -0.58
C GLU A 78 9.00 -3.46 -1.96
N LEU A 79 8.18 -3.38 -3.02
CA LEU A 79 8.67 -3.33 -4.38
C LEU A 79 9.41 -2.01 -4.70
N TRP A 80 9.00 -0.93 -4.06
CA TRP A 80 9.62 0.39 -4.16
C TRP A 80 11.09 0.35 -3.77
N TRP A 81 11.40 -0.25 -2.62
CA TRP A 81 12.77 -0.35 -2.15
C TRP A 81 13.60 -1.30 -3.00
N GLU A 82 13.00 -2.37 -3.49
CA GLU A 82 13.65 -3.28 -4.42
C GLU A 82 13.98 -2.57 -5.73
N TYR A 83 13.02 -1.81 -6.27
CA TYR A 83 13.21 -1.05 -7.51
C TYR A 83 14.32 -0.03 -7.35
N ARG A 84 14.35 0.70 -6.24
CA ARG A 84 15.41 1.68 -5.96
C ARG A 84 16.79 1.05 -5.95
N LYS A 85 16.90 -0.15 -5.40
CA LYS A 85 18.16 -0.88 -5.34
C LYS A 85 18.66 -1.22 -6.74
N ASN A 86 17.77 -1.60 -7.64
CA ASN A 86 18.10 -2.01 -9.00
C ASN A 86 18.18 -0.85 -9.99
N HIS A 87 17.61 0.30 -9.65
CA HIS A 87 17.55 1.47 -10.52
C HIS A 87 17.90 2.75 -9.74
N PRO A 88 19.16 2.86 -9.26
CA PRO A 88 19.55 4.00 -8.44
C PRO A 88 19.51 5.34 -9.16
N GLU A 89 19.47 5.34 -10.49
CA GLU A 89 19.38 6.54 -11.31
C GLU A 89 17.97 7.17 -11.32
N VAL A 90 16.97 6.43 -10.86
CA VAL A 90 15.59 6.91 -10.82
C VAL A 90 15.27 7.47 -9.44
N GLU A 91 14.84 8.73 -9.39
CA GLU A 91 14.42 9.34 -8.13
C GLU A 91 12.95 9.10 -7.87
N MET A 92 12.67 8.25 -6.88
CA MET A 92 11.32 7.86 -6.51
C MET A 92 10.64 8.82 -5.53
N TYR A 93 11.43 9.65 -4.84
CA TYR A 93 10.93 10.57 -3.81
C TYR A 93 10.83 12.00 -4.29
N ALA A 94 9.85 12.72 -3.77
CA ALA A 94 9.78 14.17 -3.90
C ALA A 94 10.84 14.82 -3.00
N GLU A 95 10.93 16.14 -3.02
CA GLU A 95 11.96 16.89 -2.30
C GLU A 95 11.95 16.64 -0.79
N ASP A 96 10.81 16.31 -0.23
CA ASP A 96 10.66 16.06 1.21
C ASP A 96 11.17 14.67 1.64
N ASN A 97 11.63 13.85 0.69
CA ASN A 97 12.09 12.49 0.95
C ASN A 97 11.04 11.57 1.57
N ALA A 98 9.78 11.92 1.45
CA ALA A 98 8.65 11.16 2.01
C ALA A 98 7.60 10.86 0.95
N HIS A 99 7.11 11.88 0.26
CA HIS A 99 6.12 11.70 -0.80
C HIS A 99 6.77 11.21 -2.08
N ALA A 100 5.96 10.66 -2.97
CA ALA A 100 6.44 10.15 -4.25
C ALA A 100 6.73 11.30 -5.22
N SER A 101 7.81 11.15 -6.00
CA SER A 101 8.03 11.94 -7.19
C SER A 101 7.03 11.50 -8.26
N ARG A 102 7.10 12.11 -9.45
CA ARG A 102 6.29 11.67 -10.58
C ARG A 102 6.56 10.20 -10.91
N GLU A 103 7.84 9.83 -10.97
CA GLU A 103 8.26 8.45 -11.27
C GLU A 103 7.79 7.49 -10.17
N GLY A 104 7.87 7.89 -8.92
CA GLY A 104 7.39 7.10 -7.81
C GLY A 104 5.88 6.91 -7.84
N SER A 105 5.15 7.98 -8.20
CA SER A 105 3.69 7.91 -8.31
C SER A 105 3.25 6.97 -9.42
N GLU A 106 3.94 7.00 -10.56
CA GLU A 106 3.65 6.10 -11.67
C GLU A 106 3.94 4.65 -11.28
N PHE A 107 5.03 4.42 -10.57
CA PHE A 107 5.38 3.09 -10.06
C PHE A 107 4.29 2.56 -9.13
N ALA A 108 3.84 3.38 -8.18
CA ALA A 108 2.80 2.98 -7.25
C ALA A 108 1.48 2.66 -7.97
N ALA A 109 1.11 3.48 -8.93
CA ALA A 109 -0.11 3.26 -9.71
C ALA A 109 -0.04 1.94 -10.49
N ASP A 110 1.10 1.63 -11.09
CA ASP A 110 1.29 0.39 -11.81
C ASP A 110 1.19 -0.84 -10.90
N CYS A 111 1.74 -0.74 -9.69
CA CYS A 111 1.65 -1.83 -8.71
C CYS A 111 0.20 -2.10 -8.32
N ILE A 112 -0.56 -1.05 -8.07
CA ILE A 112 -1.98 -1.17 -7.70
C ILE A 112 -2.75 -1.80 -8.87
N TRP A 113 -2.54 -1.30 -10.06
CA TRP A 113 -3.20 -1.81 -11.26
C TRP A 113 -2.89 -3.29 -11.48
N ASN A 114 -1.62 -3.67 -11.35
CA ASN A 114 -1.22 -5.07 -11.51
C ASN A 114 -1.87 -5.97 -10.48
N THR A 115 -2.02 -5.51 -9.24
CA THR A 115 -2.69 -6.26 -8.19
C THR A 115 -4.15 -6.51 -8.54
N ILE A 116 -4.85 -5.49 -9.03
CA ILE A 116 -6.25 -5.60 -9.44
C ILE A 116 -6.36 -6.55 -10.65
N LYS A 117 -5.50 -6.38 -11.63
CA LYS A 117 -5.49 -7.19 -12.84
C LYS A 117 -5.29 -8.66 -12.53
N GLU A 118 -4.32 -8.99 -11.67
CA GLU A 118 -4.07 -10.38 -11.26
C GLU A 118 -5.27 -10.97 -10.54
N SER A 119 -5.94 -10.18 -9.71
CA SER A 119 -7.15 -10.61 -9.01
C SER A 119 -8.28 -10.95 -9.99
N CYS A 120 -8.42 -10.18 -11.07
CA CYS A 120 -9.45 -10.41 -12.08
C CYS A 120 -9.18 -11.65 -12.94
N GLU A 121 -7.94 -12.10 -13.02
CA GLU A 121 -7.54 -13.26 -13.84
C GLU A 121 -7.79 -14.58 -13.11
N HIS A 122 -8.16 -14.53 -11.84
CA HIS A 122 -8.45 -15.72 -11.01
C HIS A 122 -9.96 -15.83 -10.65
#